data_abdbbb3e40a438098bd60e11e2f1cb43
#
_entry.id   abdbbb3e40a438098bd60e11e2f1cb43
#
_cell.length_a   1.000
_cell.length_b   1.000
_cell.length_c   1.000
_cell.angle_alpha   90.00
_cell.angle_beta   90.00
_cell.angle_gamma   90.00
#
_symmetry.space_group_name_H-M   'P 1'
#
loop_
_entity.id
_entity.type
_entity.pdbx_description
1 polymer ?
#
loop_
_entity_poly.entity_id
_entity_poly.type
_entity_poly.pdbx_seq_one_letter_code
_entity_poly.pdbx_strand_id
1 'polypeptide(L)'
;GEAPESFDYRQEFPDLDLATNIGVDKSVDLGLKTVEAMDPVFLQLHVNLMQELLMPEGERIFHTWKENVATYAQKIEVPLVLKEVGFGMDEKTIRYAMSQGIKTVDISGRGGTSFAYIENSRGGNRDYLNDWGQSTVQTLLQSQDLREDVEILASGGVRNPLDMVKCLVLGAKGVGLSRTVLELVERYPVDKVVAIINGWKDDLRLIMCALDCRTIDELKSVDYIRSEERRVGK
;
A
#
# COMPACT_ATOMS: atom_id res chain seq x y z
N GLY A 1 -6.72 -16.42 -7.93
CA GLY A 1 -7.59 -16.49 -9.08
C GLY A 1 -7.53 -17.83 -9.77
N GLU A 2 -8.57 -18.17 -10.51
CA GLU A 2 -8.65 -19.44 -11.25
C GLU A 2 -7.79 -19.43 -12.53
N ALA A 3 -7.33 -18.27 -12.98
CA ALA A 3 -6.52 -18.08 -14.18
C ALA A 3 -5.51 -16.92 -13.99
N PRO A 4 -4.40 -17.14 -13.25
CA PRO A 4 -3.40 -16.09 -12.99
C PRO A 4 -2.78 -15.57 -14.29
N GLU A 5 -2.61 -16.41 -15.30
CA GLU A 5 -2.07 -16.07 -16.62
C GLU A 5 -2.91 -15.01 -17.37
N SER A 6 -4.19 -14.83 -17.01
CA SER A 6 -5.03 -13.76 -17.60
C SER A 6 -4.61 -12.35 -17.19
N PHE A 7 -3.75 -12.22 -16.21
CA PHE A 7 -3.16 -10.96 -15.74
C PHE A 7 -1.71 -10.78 -16.21
N ASP A 8 -1.17 -11.70 -16.98
CA ASP A 8 0.18 -11.62 -17.52
C ASP A 8 0.20 -10.89 -18.87
N TYR A 9 0.58 -9.62 -18.83
CA TYR A 9 0.69 -8.77 -20.03
C TYR A 9 2.11 -8.73 -20.62
N ARG A 10 3.06 -9.57 -20.18
CA ARG A 10 4.44 -9.57 -20.67
C ARG A 10 4.56 -10.01 -22.13
N GLN A 11 3.56 -10.71 -22.68
CA GLN A 11 3.51 -10.98 -24.13
C GLN A 11 3.38 -9.71 -24.95
N GLU A 12 2.65 -8.70 -24.42
CA GLU A 12 2.47 -7.39 -25.07
C GLU A 12 3.55 -6.37 -24.61
N PHE A 13 4.03 -6.51 -23.38
CA PHE A 13 5.01 -5.63 -22.74
C PHE A 13 6.12 -6.47 -22.11
N PRO A 14 7.15 -6.91 -22.88
CA PRO A 14 8.19 -7.85 -22.40
C PRO A 14 9.01 -7.33 -21.21
N ASP A 15 9.17 -6.03 -21.08
CA ASP A 15 9.93 -5.38 -20.00
C ASP A 15 9.06 -5.03 -18.77
N LEU A 16 7.83 -5.56 -18.72
CA LEU A 16 6.92 -5.27 -17.61
C LEU A 16 7.29 -6.06 -16.36
N ASP A 17 7.67 -5.34 -15.30
CA ASP A 17 7.81 -5.91 -13.97
C ASP A 17 6.42 -6.18 -13.37
N LEU A 18 6.11 -7.45 -13.11
CA LEU A 18 4.86 -7.85 -12.49
C LEU A 18 5.06 -8.15 -11.01
N ALA A 19 4.12 -7.69 -10.19
CA ALA A 19 3.95 -8.13 -8.82
C ALA A 19 2.62 -8.88 -8.69
N THR A 20 2.60 -9.91 -7.86
CA THR A 20 1.37 -10.64 -7.54
C THR A 20 0.86 -10.28 -6.16
N ASN A 21 -0.44 -10.48 -5.92
CA ASN A 21 -1.08 -10.16 -4.65
C ASN A 21 -1.98 -11.31 -4.20
N ILE A 22 -1.84 -11.72 -2.93
CA ILE A 22 -2.61 -12.81 -2.34
C ILE A 22 -3.04 -12.45 -0.90
N GLY A 23 -4.20 -12.93 -0.48
CA GLY A 23 -4.67 -12.74 0.90
C GLY A 23 -3.96 -13.65 1.88
N VAL A 24 -3.71 -13.15 3.08
CA VAL A 24 -3.08 -13.92 4.17
C VAL A 24 -3.89 -15.13 4.63
N ASP A 25 -5.20 -15.14 4.33
CA ASP A 25 -6.12 -16.25 4.57
C ASP A 25 -5.91 -17.45 3.63
N LYS A 26 -5.21 -17.25 2.51
CA LYS A 26 -4.96 -18.29 1.51
C LYS A 26 -3.80 -19.19 1.92
N SER A 27 -3.84 -20.43 1.45
CA SER A 27 -2.76 -21.38 1.71
C SER A 27 -1.45 -20.93 1.03
N VAL A 28 -0.32 -21.21 1.66
CA VAL A 28 1.00 -20.96 1.07
C VAL A 28 1.22 -21.72 -0.24
N ASP A 29 0.59 -22.89 -0.41
CA ASP A 29 0.68 -23.67 -1.64
C ASP A 29 0.06 -22.92 -2.83
N LEU A 30 -1.01 -22.15 -2.59
CA LEU A 30 -1.57 -21.26 -3.61
C LEU A 30 -0.59 -20.12 -3.92
N GLY A 31 0.08 -19.56 -2.90
CA GLY A 31 1.13 -18.56 -3.08
C GLY A 31 2.29 -19.06 -3.93
N LEU A 32 2.78 -20.28 -3.65
CA LEU A 32 3.85 -20.93 -4.42
C LEU A 32 3.45 -21.13 -5.89
N LYS A 33 2.24 -21.65 -6.13
CA LYS A 33 1.72 -21.82 -7.49
C LYS A 33 1.56 -20.49 -8.23
N THR A 34 1.17 -19.43 -7.52
CA THR A 34 1.04 -18.10 -8.10
C THR A 34 2.41 -17.54 -8.48
N VAL A 35 3.42 -17.72 -7.64
CA VAL A 35 4.80 -17.31 -7.94
C VAL A 35 5.36 -18.12 -9.12
N GLU A 36 5.17 -19.43 -9.14
CA GLU A 36 5.60 -20.29 -10.24
C GLU A 36 4.95 -19.91 -11.58
N ALA A 37 3.64 -19.63 -11.58
CA ALA A 37 2.88 -19.30 -12.80
C ALA A 37 3.18 -17.89 -13.33
N MET A 38 3.42 -16.92 -12.43
CA MET A 38 3.52 -15.50 -12.79
C MET A 38 4.95 -14.97 -12.80
N ASP A 39 5.91 -15.69 -12.23
CA ASP A 39 7.30 -15.24 -12.07
C ASP A 39 7.39 -13.74 -11.69
N PRO A 40 6.81 -13.34 -10.57
CA PRO A 40 6.71 -11.93 -10.20
C PRO A 40 8.02 -11.43 -9.59
N VAL A 41 8.27 -10.12 -9.72
CA VAL A 41 9.42 -9.48 -9.06
C VAL A 41 9.27 -9.43 -7.52
N PHE A 42 8.05 -9.48 -7.02
CA PHE A 42 7.71 -9.66 -5.60
C PHE A 42 6.27 -10.15 -5.41
N LEU A 43 5.98 -10.71 -4.25
CA LEU A 43 4.64 -11.09 -3.84
C LEU A 43 4.13 -10.14 -2.74
N GLN A 44 2.96 -9.53 -2.94
CA GLN A 44 2.24 -8.84 -1.89
C GLN A 44 1.34 -9.82 -1.12
N LEU A 45 1.55 -9.91 0.18
CA LEU A 45 0.68 -10.64 1.10
C LEU A 45 -0.20 -9.62 1.83
N HIS A 46 -1.48 -9.51 1.45
CA HIS A 46 -2.33 -8.52 2.06
C HIS A 46 -3.04 -9.04 3.32
N VAL A 47 -3.15 -8.14 4.29
CA VAL A 47 -3.93 -8.29 5.52
C VAL A 47 -5.09 -7.30 5.49
N ASN A 48 -6.32 -7.81 5.55
CA ASN A 48 -7.54 -7.02 5.36
C ASN A 48 -8.56 -7.29 6.48
N LEU A 49 -8.08 -7.43 7.71
CA LEU A 49 -8.89 -7.85 8.87
C LEU A 49 -10.20 -7.04 8.99
N MET A 50 -10.12 -5.73 8.88
CA MET A 50 -11.30 -4.89 9.09
C MET A 50 -12.30 -5.03 7.94
N GLN A 51 -11.82 -5.19 6.71
CA GLN A 51 -12.68 -5.46 5.56
C GLN A 51 -13.41 -6.79 5.76
N GLU A 52 -12.71 -7.87 6.10
CA GLU A 52 -13.31 -9.19 6.33
C GLU A 52 -14.37 -9.15 7.44
N LEU A 53 -14.12 -8.40 8.52
CA LEU A 53 -15.08 -8.25 9.62
C LEU A 53 -16.36 -7.50 9.21
N LEU A 54 -16.28 -6.64 8.21
CA LEU A 54 -17.42 -5.88 7.70
C LEU A 54 -18.21 -6.62 6.62
N MET A 55 -17.53 -7.47 5.83
CA MET A 55 -18.18 -8.29 4.81
C MET A 55 -19.11 -9.33 5.44
N PRO A 56 -20.40 -9.48 4.98
CA PRO A 56 -21.28 -10.55 5.45
C PRO A 56 -20.67 -11.94 5.25
N GLU A 57 -20.03 -12.16 4.09
CA GLU A 57 -19.36 -13.38 3.65
C GLU A 57 -17.88 -13.49 4.09
N GLY A 58 -17.35 -12.50 4.78
CA GLY A 58 -15.93 -12.39 5.10
C GLY A 58 -15.43 -13.44 6.07
N GLU A 59 -14.12 -13.63 6.08
CA GLU A 59 -13.44 -14.58 6.97
C GLU A 59 -13.66 -14.22 8.45
N ARG A 60 -13.68 -15.25 9.30
CA ARG A 60 -13.85 -15.11 10.77
C ARG A 60 -12.75 -15.84 11.55
N ILE A 61 -11.81 -16.49 10.86
CA ILE A 61 -10.71 -17.27 11.46
C ILE A 61 -9.40 -16.49 11.30
N PHE A 62 -9.13 -15.57 12.20
CA PHE A 62 -7.97 -14.68 12.12
C PHE A 62 -6.76 -15.15 12.95
N HIS A 63 -6.94 -16.13 13.84
CA HIS A 63 -5.87 -16.58 14.73
C HIS A 63 -4.71 -17.25 13.98
N THR A 64 -4.96 -17.81 12.79
CA THR A 64 -3.94 -18.42 11.92
C THR A 64 -3.14 -17.42 11.11
N TRP A 65 -3.56 -16.15 10.99
CA TRP A 65 -2.95 -15.20 10.09
C TRP A 65 -1.47 -14.93 10.40
N LYS A 66 -1.10 -14.88 11.67
CA LYS A 66 0.31 -14.74 12.05
C LYS A 66 1.15 -15.95 11.61
N GLU A 67 0.63 -17.15 11.80
CA GLU A 67 1.30 -18.38 11.38
C GLU A 67 1.41 -18.42 9.84
N ASN A 68 0.37 -17.97 9.14
CA ASN A 68 0.40 -17.87 7.68
C ASN A 68 1.48 -16.88 7.21
N VAL A 69 1.56 -15.67 7.78
CA VAL A 69 2.62 -14.72 7.48
C VAL A 69 4.00 -15.33 7.66
N ALA A 70 4.24 -16.02 8.81
CA ALA A 70 5.50 -16.70 9.07
C ALA A 70 5.80 -17.80 8.04
N THR A 71 4.79 -18.58 7.66
CA THR A 71 4.92 -19.66 6.66
C THR A 71 5.24 -19.09 5.27
N TYR A 72 4.56 -18.02 4.86
CA TYR A 72 4.86 -17.31 3.62
C TYR A 72 6.29 -16.77 3.62
N ALA A 73 6.71 -16.11 4.70
CA ALA A 73 8.05 -15.56 4.82
C ALA A 73 9.16 -16.62 4.75
N GLN A 74 8.86 -17.88 5.19
CA GLN A 74 9.81 -18.98 5.15
C GLN A 74 9.87 -19.69 3.80
N LYS A 75 8.75 -19.76 3.06
CA LYS A 75 8.63 -20.64 1.88
C LYS A 75 8.66 -19.89 0.55
N ILE A 76 8.32 -18.62 0.53
CA ILE A 76 8.33 -17.80 -0.69
C ILE A 76 9.75 -17.25 -0.90
N GLU A 77 10.33 -17.55 -2.06
CA GLU A 77 11.70 -17.14 -2.39
C GLU A 77 11.81 -15.73 -2.98
N VAL A 78 10.73 -15.26 -3.66
CA VAL A 78 10.70 -13.87 -4.15
C VAL A 78 10.48 -12.90 -2.99
N PRO A 79 10.91 -11.62 -3.11
CA PRO A 79 10.67 -10.62 -2.08
C PRO A 79 9.21 -10.58 -1.65
N LEU A 80 8.96 -10.61 -0.35
CA LEU A 80 7.61 -10.56 0.22
C LEU A 80 7.32 -9.16 0.77
N VAL A 81 6.20 -8.58 0.38
CA VAL A 81 5.69 -7.31 0.89
C VAL A 81 4.43 -7.58 1.72
N LEU A 82 4.47 -7.32 3.02
CA LEU A 82 3.25 -7.35 3.82
C LEU A 82 2.47 -6.06 3.61
N LYS A 83 1.20 -6.17 3.18
CA LYS A 83 0.39 -5.03 2.75
C LYS A 83 -0.93 -4.95 3.51
N GLU A 84 -1.27 -3.75 3.97
CA GLU A 84 -2.60 -3.38 4.41
C GLU A 84 -3.46 -2.92 3.22
N VAL A 85 -4.76 -2.74 3.40
CA VAL A 85 -5.69 -2.48 2.27
C VAL A 85 -6.42 -1.14 2.35
N GLY A 86 -6.13 -0.29 3.34
CA GLY A 86 -6.74 1.05 3.44
C GLY A 86 -7.10 1.48 4.87
N PHE A 87 -6.66 0.74 5.88
CA PHE A 87 -6.89 1.08 7.29
C PHE A 87 -5.61 1.49 8.03
N GLY A 88 -4.46 1.42 7.37
CA GLY A 88 -3.16 1.70 7.95
C GLY A 88 -2.61 0.53 8.76
N MET A 89 -1.29 0.41 8.80
CA MET A 89 -0.59 -0.67 9.51
C MET A 89 0.02 -0.11 10.79
N ASP A 90 -0.30 -0.69 11.93
CA ASP A 90 0.27 -0.25 13.20
C ASP A 90 1.74 -0.72 13.36
N GLU A 91 2.47 -0.04 14.25
CA GLU A 91 3.88 -0.34 14.52
C GLU A 91 4.11 -1.80 14.95
N LYS A 92 3.17 -2.39 15.71
CA LYS A 92 3.28 -3.78 16.18
C LYS A 92 3.24 -4.77 15.02
N THR A 93 2.40 -4.50 14.03
CA THR A 93 2.31 -5.32 12.81
C THR A 93 3.56 -5.17 11.97
N ILE A 94 4.12 -3.97 11.83
CA ILE A 94 5.39 -3.74 11.14
C ILE A 94 6.52 -4.50 11.84
N ARG A 95 6.67 -4.37 13.16
CA ARG A 95 7.67 -5.10 13.94
C ARG A 95 7.50 -6.61 13.85
N TYR A 96 6.25 -7.09 13.78
CA TYR A 96 6.00 -8.51 13.57
C TYR A 96 6.49 -8.95 12.19
N ALA A 97 6.18 -8.21 11.12
CA ALA A 97 6.69 -8.50 9.77
C ALA A 97 8.22 -8.58 9.76
N MET A 98 8.89 -7.60 10.36
CA MET A 98 10.35 -7.57 10.50
C MET A 98 10.88 -8.81 11.24
N SER A 99 10.22 -9.24 12.31
CA SER A 99 10.62 -10.44 13.09
C SER A 99 10.50 -11.73 12.26
N GLN A 100 9.70 -11.74 11.20
CA GLN A 100 9.59 -12.84 10.25
C GLN A 100 10.57 -12.72 9.06
N GLY A 101 11.44 -11.70 9.05
CA GLY A 101 12.39 -11.45 7.97
C GLY A 101 11.82 -10.70 6.77
N ILE A 102 10.59 -10.20 6.86
CA ILE A 102 9.99 -9.36 5.81
C ILE A 102 10.64 -7.97 5.89
N LYS A 103 11.19 -7.53 4.76
CA LYS A 103 11.98 -6.30 4.67
C LYS A 103 11.19 -5.11 4.14
N THR A 104 10.01 -5.34 3.58
CA THR A 104 9.20 -4.29 2.95
C THR A 104 7.74 -4.43 3.39
N VAL A 105 7.13 -3.32 3.78
CA VAL A 105 5.71 -3.25 4.13
C VAL A 105 5.02 -2.15 3.33
N ASP A 106 3.77 -2.38 2.90
CA ASP A 106 2.89 -1.32 2.36
C ASP A 106 1.82 -0.99 3.41
N ILE A 107 1.94 0.18 4.00
CA ILE A 107 1.10 0.58 5.13
C ILE A 107 -0.33 0.91 4.76
N SER A 108 -0.62 1.16 3.51
CA SER A 108 -1.94 1.40 2.92
C SER A 108 -2.94 2.09 3.86
N GLY A 109 -2.67 3.37 4.13
CA GLY A 109 -3.43 4.13 5.13
C GLY A 109 -4.81 4.59 4.64
N ARG A 110 -5.63 5.01 5.58
CA ARG A 110 -6.92 5.63 5.31
C ARG A 110 -6.75 6.97 4.57
N GLY A 111 -7.65 7.23 3.61
CA GLY A 111 -7.67 8.49 2.85
C GLY A 111 -7.94 8.32 1.35
N GLY A 112 -7.85 7.08 0.84
CA GLY A 112 -8.23 6.70 -0.51
C GLY A 112 -9.57 5.98 -0.55
N THR A 113 -9.59 4.76 -1.09
CA THR A 113 -10.76 3.87 -1.07
C THR A 113 -11.05 3.46 0.36
N SER A 114 -12.29 3.67 0.82
CA SER A 114 -12.76 3.18 2.11
C SER A 114 -13.48 1.85 1.90
N PHE A 115 -12.82 0.75 2.19
CA PHE A 115 -13.46 -0.57 2.13
C PHE A 115 -14.58 -0.70 3.17
N ALA A 116 -14.47 -0.04 4.33
CA ALA A 116 -15.53 0.00 5.32
C ALA A 116 -16.81 0.63 4.74
N TYR A 117 -16.68 1.77 4.04
CA TYR A 117 -17.82 2.41 3.37
C TYR A 117 -18.41 1.51 2.28
N ILE A 118 -17.57 0.85 1.48
CA ILE A 118 -18.01 -0.05 0.40
C ILE A 118 -18.82 -1.21 1.00
N GLU A 119 -18.31 -1.89 2.02
CA GLU A 119 -18.98 -3.03 2.63
C GLU A 119 -20.27 -2.62 3.35
N ASN A 120 -20.30 -1.48 4.01
CA ASN A 120 -21.53 -0.94 4.58
C ASN A 120 -22.57 -0.59 3.50
N SER A 121 -22.14 -0.06 2.35
CA SER A 121 -23.04 0.24 1.21
C SER A 121 -23.60 -1.02 0.55
N ARG A 122 -22.96 -2.19 0.72
CA ARG A 122 -23.44 -3.50 0.24
C ARG A 122 -24.47 -4.16 1.17
N GLY A 123 -24.93 -3.46 2.19
CA GLY A 123 -25.92 -3.97 3.14
C GLY A 123 -25.41 -4.10 4.58
N GLY A 124 -24.25 -3.58 4.88
CA GLY A 124 -23.74 -3.45 6.23
C GLY A 124 -24.56 -2.45 7.06
N ASN A 125 -24.37 -2.46 8.37
CA ASN A 125 -25.04 -1.59 9.33
C ASN A 125 -24.07 -0.97 10.35
N ARG A 126 -22.82 -0.80 9.97
CA ARG A 126 -21.72 -0.32 10.84
C ARG A 126 -21.10 0.95 10.30
N ASP A 127 -21.92 1.91 9.87
CA ASP A 127 -21.46 3.18 9.29
C ASP A 127 -20.51 3.95 10.21
N TYR A 128 -20.60 3.76 11.52
CA TYR A 128 -19.69 4.34 12.50
C TYR A 128 -18.23 3.84 12.35
N LEU A 129 -17.99 2.78 11.57
CA LEU A 129 -16.67 2.25 11.24
C LEU A 129 -16.14 2.76 9.87
N ASN A 130 -16.89 3.56 9.13
CA ASN A 130 -16.47 4.07 7.83
C ASN A 130 -15.15 4.88 7.89
N ASP A 131 -14.91 5.49 9.06
CA ASP A 131 -13.70 6.27 9.35
C ASP A 131 -12.66 5.51 10.19
N TRP A 132 -12.82 4.22 10.36
CA TRP A 132 -11.86 3.39 11.11
C TRP A 132 -10.49 3.38 10.43
N GLY A 133 -9.42 3.33 11.25
CA GLY A 133 -8.04 3.18 10.81
C GLY A 133 -7.22 4.46 10.88
N GLN A 134 -5.94 4.31 10.60
CA GLN A 134 -4.95 5.37 10.59
C GLN A 134 -4.74 5.89 9.17
N SER A 135 -4.54 7.19 9.03
CA SER A 135 -4.11 7.74 7.74
C SER A 135 -2.66 7.34 7.44
N THR A 136 -2.30 7.38 6.16
CA THR A 136 -0.93 7.14 5.69
C THR A 136 0.08 8.00 6.45
N VAL A 137 -0.22 9.28 6.65
CA VAL A 137 0.63 10.21 7.40
C VAL A 137 0.75 9.81 8.89
N GLN A 138 -0.36 9.41 9.53
CA GLN A 138 -0.32 8.96 10.93
C GLN A 138 0.56 7.71 11.08
N THR A 139 0.41 6.74 10.20
CA THR A 139 1.23 5.53 10.22
C THR A 139 2.71 5.84 10.00
N LEU A 140 3.05 6.67 9.00
CA LEU A 140 4.44 7.09 8.77
C LEU A 140 5.05 7.78 9.98
N LEU A 141 4.29 8.68 10.64
CA LEU A 141 4.74 9.37 11.84
C LEU A 141 4.96 8.43 13.04
N GLN A 142 4.15 7.38 13.17
CA GLN A 142 4.31 6.37 14.22
C GLN A 142 5.47 5.40 13.94
N SER A 143 5.85 5.23 12.68
CA SER A 143 6.87 4.29 12.26
C SER A 143 8.24 4.93 12.00
N GLN A 144 8.46 6.18 12.44
CA GLN A 144 9.71 6.90 12.20
C GLN A 144 10.95 6.15 12.70
N ASP A 145 10.85 5.47 13.85
CA ASP A 145 11.95 4.71 14.45
C ASP A 145 12.28 3.42 13.68
N LEU A 146 11.43 2.99 12.75
CA LEU A 146 11.58 1.75 11.97
C LEU A 146 12.10 1.98 10.56
N ARG A 147 12.11 3.22 10.07
CA ARG A 147 12.38 3.56 8.66
C ARG A 147 13.77 3.19 8.15
N GLU A 148 14.73 2.97 9.06
CA GLU A 148 16.09 2.52 8.71
C GLU A 148 16.22 0.99 8.68
N ASP A 149 15.28 0.28 9.32
CA ASP A 149 15.31 -1.17 9.48
C ASP A 149 14.37 -1.91 8.51
N VAL A 150 13.33 -1.21 8.01
CA VAL A 150 12.32 -1.76 7.09
C VAL A 150 11.96 -0.73 6.02
N GLU A 151 11.81 -1.19 4.80
CA GLU A 151 11.32 -0.37 3.70
C GLU A 151 9.80 -0.17 3.83
N ILE A 152 9.36 1.08 3.98
CA ILE A 152 7.94 1.42 4.08
C ILE A 152 7.47 1.99 2.75
N LEU A 153 6.53 1.30 2.12
CA LEU A 153 5.76 1.82 1.00
C LEU A 153 4.53 2.54 1.55
N ALA A 154 4.27 3.74 1.04
CA ALA A 154 3.15 4.57 1.46
C ALA A 154 2.08 4.59 0.38
N SER A 155 0.97 3.92 0.61
CA SER A 155 -0.22 4.01 -0.22
C SER A 155 -1.43 4.43 0.60
N GLY A 156 -2.54 4.79 -0.08
CA GLY A 156 -3.77 5.24 0.55
C GLY A 156 -3.85 6.77 0.72
N GLY A 157 -4.76 7.38 -0.01
CA GLY A 157 -5.05 8.82 0.07
C GLY A 157 -4.05 9.75 -0.60
N VAL A 158 -3.08 9.23 -1.33
CA VAL A 158 -2.15 10.03 -2.14
C VAL A 158 -2.82 10.45 -3.44
N ARG A 159 -2.82 11.74 -3.76
CA ARG A 159 -3.60 12.32 -4.86
C ARG A 159 -2.80 13.10 -5.88
N ASN A 160 -1.62 13.58 -5.50
CA ASN A 160 -0.83 14.51 -6.29
C ASN A 160 0.65 14.46 -5.88
N PRO A 161 1.57 15.09 -6.64
CA PRO A 161 3.00 15.09 -6.35
C PRO A 161 3.38 15.64 -4.98
N LEU A 162 2.65 16.63 -4.46
CA LEU A 162 2.93 17.17 -3.13
C LEU A 162 2.64 16.15 -2.02
N ASP A 163 1.56 15.36 -2.15
CA ASP A 163 1.28 14.25 -1.23
C ASP A 163 2.37 13.18 -1.31
N MET A 164 2.87 12.88 -2.53
CA MET A 164 3.99 11.94 -2.73
C MET A 164 5.24 12.43 -1.98
N VAL A 165 5.65 13.68 -2.20
CA VAL A 165 6.82 14.26 -1.52
C VAL A 165 6.65 14.23 -0.01
N LYS A 166 5.48 14.56 0.53
CA LYS A 166 5.21 14.46 1.98
C LYS A 166 5.43 13.05 2.52
N CYS A 167 4.99 12.02 1.80
CA CYS A 167 5.23 10.63 2.20
C CYS A 167 6.73 10.29 2.20
N LEU A 168 7.47 10.72 1.18
CA LEU A 168 8.91 10.50 1.05
C LEU A 168 9.70 11.24 2.15
N VAL A 169 9.37 12.50 2.44
CA VAL A 169 9.93 13.27 3.56
C VAL A 169 9.69 12.56 4.90
N LEU A 170 8.52 11.95 5.07
CA LEU A 170 8.20 11.16 6.25
C LEU A 170 8.84 9.76 6.27
N GLY A 171 9.74 9.46 5.33
CA GLY A 171 10.56 8.24 5.34
C GLY A 171 10.02 7.08 4.51
N ALA A 172 8.96 7.27 3.74
CA ALA A 172 8.54 6.25 2.78
C ALA A 172 9.64 6.02 1.72
N LYS A 173 9.86 4.76 1.36
CA LYS A 173 10.80 4.37 0.30
C LYS A 173 10.17 4.49 -1.09
N GLY A 174 8.86 4.35 -1.15
CA GLY A 174 8.06 4.48 -2.36
C GLY A 174 6.62 4.86 -2.04
N VAL A 175 5.90 5.31 -3.06
CA VAL A 175 4.51 5.77 -2.91
C VAL A 175 3.60 5.06 -3.89
N GLY A 176 2.51 4.50 -3.39
CA GLY A 176 1.51 3.80 -4.18
C GLY A 176 0.26 4.64 -4.44
N LEU A 177 -0.20 4.64 -5.68
CA LEU A 177 -1.44 5.28 -6.09
C LEU A 177 -2.37 4.25 -6.73
N SER A 178 -3.59 4.12 -6.18
CA SER A 178 -4.63 3.24 -6.72
C SER A 178 -5.81 4.05 -7.23
N ARG A 179 -6.65 4.52 -6.31
CA ARG A 179 -7.90 5.23 -6.63
C ARG A 179 -7.68 6.42 -7.56
N THR A 180 -6.65 7.22 -7.32
CA THR A 180 -6.33 8.39 -8.14
C THR A 180 -6.07 8.01 -9.59
N VAL A 181 -5.32 6.91 -9.82
CA VAL A 181 -5.05 6.42 -11.18
C VAL A 181 -6.31 5.82 -11.80
N LEU A 182 -7.10 5.05 -11.04
CA LEU A 182 -8.38 4.50 -11.50
C LEU A 182 -9.33 5.63 -11.99
N GLU A 183 -9.50 6.69 -11.20
CA GLU A 183 -10.33 7.84 -11.56
C GLU A 183 -9.83 8.55 -12.83
N LEU A 184 -8.50 8.58 -13.06
CA LEU A 184 -7.94 9.12 -14.30
C LEU A 184 -8.27 8.24 -15.50
N VAL A 185 -8.09 6.92 -15.38
CA VAL A 185 -8.35 5.95 -16.47
C VAL A 185 -9.84 5.91 -16.83
N GLU A 186 -10.74 6.06 -15.85
CA GLU A 186 -12.18 6.12 -16.09
C GLU A 186 -12.61 7.43 -16.79
N ARG A 187 -11.87 8.53 -16.55
CA ARG A 187 -12.25 9.86 -17.00
C ARG A 187 -11.60 10.29 -18.31
N TYR A 188 -10.40 9.78 -18.59
CA TYR A 188 -9.57 10.26 -19.69
C TYR A 188 -9.06 9.13 -20.58
N PRO A 189 -8.82 9.38 -21.88
CA PRO A 189 -8.13 8.42 -22.75
C PRO A 189 -6.67 8.24 -22.30
N VAL A 190 -6.07 7.12 -22.72
CA VAL A 190 -4.75 6.64 -22.27
C VAL A 190 -3.65 7.69 -22.47
N ASP A 191 -3.60 8.33 -23.64
CA ASP A 191 -2.62 9.37 -23.96
C ASP A 191 -2.68 10.56 -22.97
N LYS A 192 -3.89 10.94 -22.56
CA LYS A 192 -4.10 11.98 -21.56
C LYS A 192 -3.65 11.54 -20.17
N VAL A 193 -3.92 10.29 -19.77
CA VAL A 193 -3.46 9.72 -18.50
C VAL A 193 -1.93 9.70 -18.47
N VAL A 194 -1.29 9.26 -19.54
CA VAL A 194 0.18 9.24 -19.66
C VAL A 194 0.75 10.67 -19.56
N ALA A 195 0.11 11.65 -20.22
CA ALA A 195 0.54 13.05 -20.13
C ALA A 195 0.43 13.59 -18.69
N ILE A 196 -0.65 13.27 -17.96
CA ILE A 196 -0.83 13.67 -16.56
C ILE A 196 0.26 13.04 -15.68
N ILE A 197 0.54 11.74 -15.83
CA ILE A 197 1.57 11.05 -15.03
C ILE A 197 2.96 11.62 -15.32
N ASN A 198 3.27 11.94 -16.57
CA ASN A 198 4.52 12.60 -16.92
C ASN A 198 4.62 14.01 -16.32
N GLY A 199 3.51 14.79 -16.33
CA GLY A 199 3.44 16.07 -15.63
C GLY A 199 3.73 15.93 -14.13
N TRP A 200 3.23 14.88 -13.48
CA TRP A 200 3.55 14.61 -12.07
C TRP A 200 5.05 14.35 -11.82
N LYS A 201 5.74 13.70 -12.76
CA LYS A 201 7.20 13.53 -12.65
C LYS A 201 7.93 14.87 -12.70
N ASP A 202 7.45 15.81 -13.52
CA ASP A 202 8.03 17.15 -13.60
C ASP A 202 7.69 17.98 -12.34
N ASP A 203 6.48 17.88 -11.83
CA ASP A 203 6.08 18.51 -10.57
C ASP A 203 6.89 17.97 -9.38
N LEU A 204 7.17 16.65 -9.33
CA LEU A 204 8.05 16.06 -8.31
C LEU A 204 9.45 16.70 -8.36
N ARG A 205 10.05 16.82 -9.56
CA ARG A 205 11.37 17.44 -9.74
C ARG A 205 11.35 18.90 -9.30
N LEU A 206 10.28 19.64 -9.64
CA LEU A 206 10.09 21.03 -9.24
C LEU A 206 10.05 21.17 -7.71
N ILE A 207 9.26 20.33 -7.03
CA ILE A 207 9.14 20.36 -5.55
C ILE A 207 10.48 19.98 -4.91
N MET A 208 11.16 18.95 -5.41
CA MET A 208 12.49 18.54 -4.94
C MET A 208 13.53 19.65 -5.11
N CYS A 209 13.49 20.35 -6.24
CA CYS A 209 14.35 21.52 -6.48
C CYS A 209 14.05 22.65 -5.46
N ALA A 210 12.79 22.92 -5.16
CA ALA A 210 12.40 23.92 -4.15
C ALA A 210 12.85 23.56 -2.73
N LEU A 211 13.06 22.26 -2.45
CA LEU A 211 13.56 21.71 -1.19
C LEU A 211 15.10 21.52 -1.18
N ASP A 212 15.80 21.94 -2.23
CA ASP A 212 17.24 21.70 -2.46
C ASP A 212 17.64 20.22 -2.39
N CYS A 213 16.75 19.33 -2.87
CA CYS A 213 16.98 17.88 -2.92
C CYS A 213 17.19 17.41 -4.35
N ARG A 214 18.28 16.67 -4.60
CA ARG A 214 18.64 16.09 -5.90
C ARG A 214 18.20 14.65 -6.05
N THR A 215 18.06 13.94 -4.93
CA THR A 215 17.67 12.54 -4.86
C THR A 215 16.47 12.36 -3.91
N ILE A 216 15.74 11.25 -4.08
CA ILE A 216 14.62 10.90 -3.18
C ILE A 216 15.13 10.66 -1.75
N ASP A 217 16.34 10.10 -1.61
CA ASP A 217 16.90 9.84 -0.27
C ASP A 217 17.22 11.14 0.49
N GLU A 218 17.55 12.22 -0.19
CA GLU A 218 17.76 13.54 0.44
C GLU A 218 16.47 14.12 1.03
N LEU A 219 15.31 13.75 0.51
CA LEU A 219 14.01 14.19 1.06
C LEU A 219 13.81 13.79 2.52
N LYS A 220 14.42 12.69 2.97
CA LYS A 220 14.35 12.24 4.37
C LYS A 220 15.01 13.20 5.36
N SER A 221 15.87 14.10 4.86
CA SER A 221 16.59 15.11 5.65
C SER A 221 15.87 16.45 5.70
N VAL A 222 14.74 16.59 4.98
CA VAL A 222 13.97 17.83 4.94
C VAL A 222 13.21 18.02 6.25
N ASP A 223 13.40 19.18 6.87
CA ASP A 223 12.63 19.57 8.06
C ASP A 223 11.16 19.76 7.72
N TYR A 224 10.30 19.33 8.61
CA TYR A 224 8.85 19.52 8.48
C TYR A 224 8.21 19.95 9.79
N ILE A 225 7.14 20.74 9.67
CA ILE A 225 6.37 21.23 10.82
C ILE A 225 5.08 20.41 10.93
N ARG A 226 4.84 19.86 12.12
CA ARG A 226 3.54 19.26 12.46
C ARG A 226 2.61 20.39 12.88
N SER A 227 1.63 20.74 12.05
CA SER A 227 0.61 21.73 12.43
C SER A 227 -0.41 21.07 13.37
N GLU A 228 -0.55 21.63 14.59
CA GLU A 228 -1.59 21.24 15.55
C GLU A 228 -2.94 21.94 15.30
N GLU A 229 -3.01 22.92 14.42
CA GLU A 229 -4.18 23.78 14.21
C GLU A 229 -5.46 23.05 13.74
N ARG A 230 -5.40 21.80 13.33
CA ARG A 230 -6.60 21.04 12.92
C ARG A 230 -7.34 20.36 14.08
N ARG A 231 -6.91 20.51 15.33
CA ARG A 231 -7.63 19.97 16.48
C ARG A 231 -8.72 20.90 17.03
N VAL A 232 -8.81 22.12 16.54
CA VAL A 232 -9.78 23.13 17.03
C VAL A 232 -10.73 23.51 15.92
N GLY A 233 -11.54 22.56 15.49
CA GLY A 233 -12.51 22.89 14.44
C GLY A 233 -13.46 21.75 14.18
N LYS A 234 -14.24 21.37 15.21
CA LYS A 234 -15.66 21.00 15.15
C LYS A 234 -16.18 20.58 16.49
#